data_5877a4b346282e007669dd01c9d0ade2
#
_entry.id   5877a4b346282e007669dd01c9d0ade2
#
_cell.length_a   1.000
_cell.length_b   1.000
_cell.length_c   1.000
_cell.angle_alpha   90.00
_cell.angle_beta   90.00
_cell.angle_gamma   90.00
#
_symmetry.space_group_name_H-M   'P 1'
#
loop_
_entity.id
_entity.type
_entity.pdbx_description
1 polymer ?
#
loop_
_entity_poly.entity_id
_entity_poly.type
_entity_poly.pdbx_seq_one_letter_code
_entity_poly.pdbx_strand_id
1 'polypeptide(L)'
;HLVDGNNIGAANDMHLIGCAQRELKNYNEAIICFQEARATFKAEKEVLHVARCDQKIASCYNELGDGEKALDAARKAMDVFETAHDHRRETFALYEYGRAEILLGKLEEGLSTLDGVLQVTAEDDSKDFEFLIEIESKMAVVMRQLGRIAEADEVERRLASVKESLG
;
A
#
# COMPACT_ATOMS: atom_id res chain seq x y z
N HIS A 1 30.08 -11.88 16.85
CA HIS A 1 28.68 -11.87 17.33
C HIS A 1 28.14 -10.51 17.78
N LEU A 2 28.95 -9.44 17.80
CA LEU A 2 28.52 -8.06 18.09
C LEU A 2 28.17 -7.26 16.81
N VAL A 3 28.24 -7.90 15.62
CA VAL A 3 28.04 -7.24 14.33
C VAL A 3 26.57 -7.23 13.90
N ASP A 4 25.79 -8.21 14.35
CA ASP A 4 24.43 -8.47 13.80
C ASP A 4 23.38 -7.39 14.22
N GLY A 5 23.45 -6.86 15.44
CA GLY A 5 22.54 -5.82 15.88
C GLY A 5 22.73 -4.46 15.17
N ASN A 6 23.91 -4.19 14.65
CA ASN A 6 24.23 -2.97 13.95
C ASN A 6 23.67 -2.97 12.50
N ASN A 7 23.61 -4.14 11.86
CA ASN A 7 23.09 -4.27 10.50
C ASN A 7 21.57 -4.04 10.45
N ILE A 8 20.83 -4.60 11.39
CA ILE A 8 19.37 -4.41 11.48
C ILE A 8 19.03 -2.94 11.79
N GLY A 9 19.82 -2.31 12.68
CA GLY A 9 19.67 -0.88 12.98
C GLY A 9 19.86 -0.02 11.72
N ALA A 10 20.95 -0.24 10.98
CA ALA A 10 21.23 0.46 9.74
C ALA A 10 20.15 0.21 8.67
N ALA A 11 19.62 -1.02 8.57
CA ALA A 11 18.54 -1.33 7.66
C ALA A 11 17.23 -0.62 8.04
N ASN A 12 16.94 -0.50 9.34
CA ASN A 12 15.80 0.29 9.81
C ASN A 12 15.95 1.77 9.46
N ASP A 13 17.14 2.35 9.64
CA ASP A 13 17.41 3.73 9.27
C ASP A 13 17.25 3.94 7.75
N MET A 14 17.75 3.02 6.94
CA MET A 14 17.58 3.05 5.49
C MET A 14 16.11 2.95 5.08
N HIS A 15 15.33 2.10 5.75
CA HIS A 15 13.88 2.02 5.54
C HIS A 15 13.19 3.35 5.86
N LEU A 16 13.55 4.02 6.95
CA LEU A 16 13.01 5.33 7.32
C LEU A 16 13.39 6.43 6.32
N ILE A 17 14.63 6.41 5.81
CA ILE A 17 15.06 7.28 4.72
C ILE A 17 14.20 7.05 3.48
N GLY A 18 13.95 5.79 3.11
CA GLY A 18 13.06 5.44 2.01
C GLY A 18 11.64 5.99 2.22
N CYS A 19 11.10 5.91 3.43
CA CYS A 19 9.81 6.52 3.75
C CYS A 19 9.82 8.04 3.55
N ALA A 20 10.86 8.73 4.02
CA ALA A 20 11.01 10.18 3.84
C ALA A 20 11.11 10.55 2.35
N GLN A 21 11.89 9.81 1.55
CA GLN A 21 11.98 10.04 0.10
C GLN A 21 10.63 9.84 -0.58
N ARG A 22 9.86 8.83 -0.18
CA ARG A 22 8.51 8.61 -0.71
C ARG A 22 7.57 9.78 -0.40
N GLU A 23 7.58 10.31 0.82
CA GLU A 23 6.78 11.50 1.21
C GLU A 23 7.18 12.73 0.38
N LEU A 24 8.46 12.87 0.03
CA LEU A 24 8.97 13.89 -0.88
C LEU A 24 8.67 13.59 -2.36
N LYS A 25 7.99 12.49 -2.67
CA LYS A 25 7.69 11.99 -4.02
C LYS A 25 8.93 11.61 -4.85
N ASN A 26 10.05 11.38 -4.21
CA ASN A 26 11.28 10.88 -4.83
C ASN A 26 11.21 9.34 -4.88
N TYR A 27 10.28 8.81 -5.69
CA TYR A 27 9.94 7.38 -5.66
C TYR A 27 11.07 6.46 -6.09
N ASN A 28 11.91 6.86 -7.06
CA ASN A 28 13.05 6.06 -7.48
C ASN A 28 14.10 5.94 -6.37
N GLU A 29 14.41 7.03 -5.70
CA GLU A 29 15.33 7.06 -4.55
C GLU A 29 14.76 6.26 -3.37
N ALA A 30 13.45 6.37 -3.13
CA ALA A 30 12.77 5.57 -2.11
C ALA A 30 12.90 4.07 -2.39
N ILE A 31 12.69 3.64 -3.63
CA ILE A 31 12.84 2.22 -4.04
C ILE A 31 14.26 1.73 -3.77
N ILE A 32 15.29 2.51 -4.11
CA ILE A 32 16.69 2.15 -3.84
C ILE A 32 16.90 1.94 -2.34
N CYS A 33 16.45 2.88 -1.50
CA CYS A 33 16.56 2.75 -0.04
C CYS A 33 15.84 1.50 0.49
N PHE A 34 14.63 1.23 0.03
CA PHE A 34 13.88 0.04 0.45
C PHE A 34 14.53 -1.26 -0.03
N GLN A 35 15.11 -1.28 -1.23
CA GLN A 35 15.83 -2.46 -1.75
C GLN A 35 17.10 -2.75 -0.95
N GLU A 36 17.86 -1.73 -0.57
CA GLU A 36 19.04 -1.87 0.29
C GLU A 36 18.66 -2.39 1.69
N ALA A 37 17.67 -1.78 2.32
CA ALA A 37 17.14 -2.25 3.61
C ALA A 37 16.64 -3.70 3.51
N ARG A 38 15.90 -4.01 2.46
CA ARG A 38 15.37 -5.35 2.18
C ARG A 38 16.46 -6.40 2.06
N ALA A 39 17.55 -6.08 1.36
CA ALA A 39 18.69 -7.01 1.19
C ALA A 39 19.32 -7.36 2.54
N THR A 40 19.51 -6.36 3.41
CA THR A 40 20.04 -6.55 4.77
C THR A 40 19.07 -7.37 5.62
N PHE A 41 17.77 -7.02 5.65
CA PHE A 41 16.77 -7.79 6.40
C PHE A 41 16.68 -9.24 5.93
N LYS A 42 16.84 -9.49 4.62
CA LYS A 42 16.86 -10.84 4.07
C LYS A 42 18.09 -11.63 4.55
N ALA A 43 19.25 -11.01 4.58
CA ALA A 43 20.48 -11.62 5.10
C ALA A 43 20.36 -11.98 6.59
N GLU A 44 19.70 -11.12 7.36
CA GLU A 44 19.43 -11.32 8.80
C GLU A 44 18.19 -12.18 9.09
N LYS A 45 17.51 -12.70 8.05
CA LYS A 45 16.31 -13.55 8.13
C LYS A 45 15.10 -12.86 8.78
N GLU A 46 15.05 -11.53 8.69
CA GLU A 46 13.97 -10.68 9.21
C GLU A 46 12.79 -10.63 8.21
N VAL A 47 12.06 -11.72 8.10
CA VAL A 47 11.03 -11.95 7.05
C VAL A 47 9.94 -10.89 7.02
N LEU A 48 9.46 -10.44 8.19
CA LEU A 48 8.45 -9.39 8.28
C LEU A 48 8.97 -8.03 7.82
N HIS A 49 10.24 -7.72 8.10
CA HIS A 49 10.86 -6.49 7.65
C HIS A 49 11.09 -6.50 6.12
N VAL A 50 11.42 -7.65 5.55
CA VAL A 50 11.46 -7.85 4.08
C VAL A 50 10.10 -7.54 3.47
N ALA A 51 9.02 -8.09 4.01
CA ALA A 51 7.66 -7.85 3.52
C ALA A 51 7.23 -6.37 3.64
N ARG A 52 7.64 -5.70 4.72
CA ARG A 52 7.40 -4.24 4.86
C ARG A 52 8.10 -3.44 3.77
N CYS A 53 9.34 -3.82 3.40
CA CYS A 53 10.03 -3.19 2.29
C CYS A 53 9.30 -3.47 0.97
N ASP A 54 8.88 -4.71 0.71
CA ASP A 54 8.13 -5.07 -0.51
C ASP A 54 6.82 -4.29 -0.64
N GLN A 55 6.08 -4.10 0.45
CA GLN A 55 4.85 -3.28 0.46
C GLN A 55 5.13 -1.81 0.13
N LYS A 56 6.22 -1.23 0.65
CA LYS A 56 6.62 0.14 0.34
C LYS A 56 7.12 0.29 -1.10
N ILE A 57 7.83 -0.70 -1.61
CA ILE A 57 8.26 -0.77 -3.01
C ILE A 57 7.04 -0.82 -3.94
N ALA A 58 6.03 -1.64 -3.62
CA ALA A 58 4.77 -1.69 -4.36
C ALA A 58 4.09 -0.32 -4.43
N SER A 59 4.01 0.39 -3.29
CA SER A 59 3.48 1.75 -3.24
C SER A 59 4.21 2.69 -4.18
N CYS A 60 5.54 2.67 -4.18
CA CYS A 60 6.35 3.52 -5.06
C CYS A 60 6.14 3.19 -6.55
N TYR A 61 6.09 1.91 -6.92
CA TYR A 61 5.81 1.51 -8.31
C TYR A 61 4.39 1.89 -8.75
N ASN A 62 3.40 1.83 -7.86
CA ASN A 62 2.07 2.34 -8.15
C ASN A 62 2.08 3.85 -8.47
N GLU A 63 2.83 4.64 -7.72
CA GLU A 63 2.99 6.08 -7.98
C GLU A 63 3.74 6.36 -9.29
N LEU A 64 4.68 5.50 -9.67
CA LEU A 64 5.41 5.59 -10.94
C LEU A 64 4.61 5.03 -12.15
N GLY A 65 3.47 4.40 -11.92
CA GLY A 65 2.65 3.80 -12.98
C GLY A 65 3.14 2.45 -13.48
N ASP A 66 4.08 1.80 -12.78
CA ASP A 66 4.58 0.45 -13.11
C ASP A 66 3.75 -0.63 -12.39
N GLY A 67 2.57 -0.92 -12.96
CA GLY A 67 1.61 -1.84 -12.36
C GLY A 67 2.12 -3.27 -12.22
N GLU A 68 2.97 -3.74 -13.13
CA GLU A 68 3.49 -5.12 -13.05
C GLU A 68 4.44 -5.31 -11.87
N LYS A 69 5.39 -4.38 -11.70
CA LYS A 69 6.30 -4.42 -10.56
C LYS A 69 5.58 -4.16 -9.24
N ALA A 70 4.59 -3.27 -9.24
CA ALA A 70 3.76 -3.03 -8.07
C ALA A 70 2.99 -4.30 -7.65
N LEU A 71 2.38 -5.00 -8.62
CA LEU A 71 1.63 -6.22 -8.37
C LEU A 71 2.51 -7.33 -7.78
N ASP A 72 3.69 -7.55 -8.35
CA ASP A 72 4.65 -8.56 -7.88
C ASP A 72 5.12 -8.27 -6.44
N ALA A 73 5.51 -7.03 -6.17
CA ALA A 73 5.94 -6.60 -4.83
C ALA A 73 4.82 -6.70 -3.79
N ALA A 74 3.61 -6.26 -4.12
CA ALA A 74 2.45 -6.35 -3.24
C ALA A 74 2.09 -7.81 -2.91
N ARG A 75 2.10 -8.70 -3.90
CA ARG A 75 1.85 -10.13 -3.70
C ARG A 75 2.83 -10.76 -2.74
N LYS A 76 4.13 -10.50 -2.92
CA LYS A 76 5.19 -11.00 -2.00
C LYS A 76 4.95 -10.56 -0.57
N ALA A 77 4.56 -9.30 -0.37
CA ALA A 77 4.25 -8.78 0.96
C ALA A 77 3.01 -9.45 1.56
N MET A 78 1.93 -9.59 0.78
CA MET A 78 0.69 -10.23 1.22
C MET A 78 0.93 -11.66 1.71
N ASP A 79 1.63 -12.49 0.93
CA ASP A 79 1.89 -13.89 1.28
C ASP A 79 2.60 -14.03 2.63
N VAL A 80 3.50 -13.11 2.94
CA VAL A 80 4.23 -13.10 4.22
C VAL A 80 3.33 -12.63 5.36
N PHE A 81 2.56 -11.55 5.17
CA PHE A 81 1.68 -11.02 6.21
C PHE A 81 0.52 -11.96 6.52
N GLU A 82 -0.06 -12.63 5.52
CA GLU A 82 -1.06 -13.69 5.69
C GLU A 82 -0.49 -14.82 6.56
N THR A 83 0.68 -15.35 6.20
CA THR A 83 1.35 -16.43 6.95
C THR A 83 1.67 -16.02 8.40
N ALA A 84 2.00 -14.76 8.62
CA ALA A 84 2.29 -14.19 9.94
C ALA A 84 1.04 -13.77 10.72
N HIS A 85 -0.15 -13.89 10.13
CA HIS A 85 -1.42 -13.39 10.71
C HIS A 85 -1.39 -11.89 11.04
N ASP A 86 -0.61 -11.11 10.30
CA ASP A 86 -0.56 -9.64 10.43
C ASP A 86 -1.60 -9.00 9.50
N HIS A 87 -2.87 -9.12 9.86
CA HIS A 87 -4.00 -8.70 9.04
C HIS A 87 -3.98 -7.21 8.71
N ARG A 88 -3.44 -6.39 9.59
CA ARG A 88 -3.34 -4.95 9.32
C ARG A 88 -2.38 -4.66 8.17
N ARG A 89 -1.18 -5.25 8.19
CA ARG A 89 -0.20 -5.06 7.11
C ARG A 89 -0.61 -5.77 5.83
N GLU A 90 -1.25 -6.92 5.94
CA GLU A 90 -1.87 -7.61 4.83
C GLU A 90 -2.88 -6.71 4.10
N THR A 91 -3.74 -6.00 4.83
CA THR A 91 -4.72 -5.06 4.27
C THR A 91 -4.05 -3.92 3.50
N PHE A 92 -2.97 -3.35 4.01
CA PHE A 92 -2.20 -2.33 3.27
C PHE A 92 -1.54 -2.90 2.01
N ALA A 93 -1.00 -4.11 2.06
CA ALA A 93 -0.43 -4.76 0.88
C ALA A 93 -1.50 -5.10 -0.16
N LEU A 94 -2.68 -5.54 0.27
CA LEU A 94 -3.85 -5.77 -0.59
C LEU A 94 -4.33 -4.48 -1.27
N TYR A 95 -4.31 -3.36 -0.57
CA TYR A 95 -4.59 -2.06 -1.15
C TYR A 95 -3.63 -1.73 -2.30
N GLU A 96 -2.33 -1.92 -2.10
CA GLU A 96 -1.33 -1.71 -3.17
C GLU A 96 -1.52 -2.69 -4.34
N TYR A 97 -1.94 -3.91 -4.06
CA TYR A 97 -2.28 -4.91 -5.07
C TYR A 97 -3.47 -4.45 -5.94
N GLY A 98 -4.56 -3.99 -5.33
CA GLY A 98 -5.73 -3.47 -6.05
C GLY A 98 -5.39 -2.24 -6.91
N ARG A 99 -4.54 -1.34 -6.41
CA ARG A 99 -4.02 -0.21 -7.20
C ARG A 99 -3.26 -0.67 -8.44
N ALA A 100 -2.44 -1.71 -8.30
CA ALA A 100 -1.68 -2.29 -9.42
C ALA A 100 -2.60 -2.95 -10.45
N GLU A 101 -3.66 -3.65 -10.01
CA GLU A 101 -4.69 -4.19 -10.92
C GLU A 101 -5.32 -3.09 -11.77
N ILE A 102 -5.66 -1.95 -11.16
CA ILE A 102 -6.21 -0.79 -11.86
C ILE A 102 -5.23 -0.25 -12.90
N LEU A 103 -3.95 -0.10 -12.56
CA LEU A 103 -2.92 0.34 -13.50
C LEU A 103 -2.76 -0.61 -14.69
N LEU A 104 -2.99 -1.90 -14.50
CA LEU A 104 -2.94 -2.92 -15.55
C LEU A 104 -4.24 -3.01 -16.36
N GLY A 105 -5.20 -2.11 -16.13
CA GLY A 105 -6.48 -2.08 -16.83
C GLY A 105 -7.49 -3.11 -16.34
N LYS A 106 -7.19 -3.84 -15.26
CA LYS A 106 -8.11 -4.79 -14.60
C LYS A 106 -9.04 -4.04 -13.65
N LEU A 107 -9.90 -3.21 -14.22
CA LEU A 107 -10.67 -2.22 -13.47
C LEU A 107 -11.69 -2.87 -12.50
N GLU A 108 -12.41 -3.90 -12.96
CA GLU A 108 -13.41 -4.58 -12.12
C GLU A 108 -12.74 -5.38 -10.99
N GLU A 109 -11.64 -6.08 -11.29
CA GLU A 109 -10.86 -6.82 -10.29
C GLU A 109 -10.30 -5.85 -9.25
N GLY A 110 -9.65 -4.77 -9.69
CA GLY A 110 -9.10 -3.76 -8.81
C GLY A 110 -10.17 -3.08 -7.95
N LEU A 111 -11.35 -2.80 -8.51
CA LEU A 111 -12.48 -2.27 -7.75
C LEU A 111 -12.97 -3.26 -6.68
N SER A 112 -13.07 -4.55 -7.03
CA SER A 112 -13.44 -5.61 -6.08
C SER A 112 -12.40 -5.76 -4.96
N THR A 113 -11.12 -5.69 -5.30
CA THR A 113 -10.03 -5.74 -4.31
C THR A 113 -10.11 -4.54 -3.36
N LEU A 114 -10.32 -3.32 -3.87
CA LEU A 114 -10.47 -2.12 -3.04
C LEU A 114 -11.73 -2.17 -2.16
N ASP A 115 -12.82 -2.74 -2.65
CA ASP A 115 -14.04 -2.93 -1.84
C ASP A 115 -13.77 -3.87 -0.65
N GLY A 116 -13.04 -4.95 -0.85
CA GLY A 116 -12.60 -5.84 0.23
C GLY A 116 -11.73 -5.13 1.26
N VAL A 117 -10.78 -4.29 0.82
CA VAL A 117 -9.94 -3.46 1.70
C VAL A 117 -10.80 -2.47 2.49
N LEU A 118 -11.77 -1.83 1.83
CA LEU A 118 -12.69 -0.89 2.46
C LEU A 118 -13.49 -1.55 3.58
N GLN A 119 -14.05 -2.72 3.34
CA GLN A 119 -14.83 -3.46 4.33
C GLN A 119 -13.99 -3.80 5.57
N VAL A 120 -12.80 -4.39 5.37
CA VAL A 120 -11.90 -4.74 6.49
C VAL A 120 -11.46 -3.51 7.27
N THR A 121 -11.15 -2.40 6.58
CA THR A 121 -10.74 -1.15 7.23
C THR A 121 -11.89 -0.50 8.00
N ALA A 122 -13.11 -0.57 7.50
CA ALA A 122 -14.29 -0.03 8.16
C ALA A 122 -14.69 -0.80 9.44
N GLU A 123 -14.36 -2.11 9.49
CA GLU A 123 -14.60 -2.96 10.66
C GLU A 123 -13.51 -2.84 11.73
N ASP A 124 -12.33 -2.27 11.39
CA ASP A 124 -11.24 -2.06 12.34
C ASP A 124 -11.62 -0.97 13.37
N ASP A 125 -11.48 -1.28 14.63
CA ASP A 125 -11.77 -0.36 15.75
C ASP A 125 -10.91 0.91 15.73
N SER A 126 -9.74 0.88 15.09
CA SER A 126 -8.85 2.06 14.95
C SER A 126 -9.43 3.14 14.04
N LYS A 127 -10.34 2.79 13.13
CA LYS A 127 -11.04 3.69 12.18
C LYS A 127 -10.09 4.70 11.54
N ASP A 128 -9.20 4.24 10.69
CA ASP A 128 -8.34 5.12 9.89
C ASP A 128 -9.17 5.84 8.82
N PHE A 129 -9.80 6.96 9.22
CA PHE A 129 -10.68 7.74 8.33
C PHE A 129 -9.95 8.30 7.11
N GLU A 130 -8.67 8.66 7.23
CA GLU A 130 -7.88 9.15 6.10
C GLU A 130 -7.70 8.05 5.06
N PHE A 131 -7.38 6.84 5.51
CA PHE A 131 -7.23 5.69 4.63
C PHE A 131 -8.56 5.28 3.99
N LEU A 132 -9.67 5.30 4.74
CA LEU A 132 -11.01 5.05 4.18
C LEU A 132 -11.36 6.05 3.06
N ILE A 133 -11.11 7.35 3.29
CA ILE A 133 -11.32 8.40 2.29
C ILE A 133 -10.44 8.17 1.05
N GLU A 134 -9.20 7.75 1.24
CA GLU A 134 -8.30 7.45 0.13
C GLU A 134 -8.82 6.29 -0.73
N ILE A 135 -9.23 5.18 -0.10
CA ILE A 135 -9.78 4.00 -0.79
C ILE A 135 -11.02 4.40 -1.60
N GLU A 136 -12.01 5.02 -0.95
CA GLU A 136 -13.25 5.43 -1.60
C GLU A 136 -13.02 6.42 -2.75
N SER A 137 -12.08 7.35 -2.59
CA SER A 137 -11.73 8.30 -3.66
C SER A 137 -11.18 7.59 -4.89
N LYS A 138 -10.34 6.58 -4.71
CA LYS A 138 -9.83 5.77 -5.82
C LYS A 138 -10.93 4.91 -6.46
N MET A 139 -11.81 4.32 -5.65
CA MET A 139 -12.95 3.55 -6.14
C MET A 139 -13.87 4.42 -7.02
N ALA A 140 -14.18 5.65 -6.62
CA ALA A 140 -15.00 6.56 -7.40
C ALA A 140 -14.39 6.86 -8.79
N VAL A 141 -13.07 7.06 -8.86
CA VAL A 141 -12.36 7.25 -10.14
C VAL A 141 -12.52 6.02 -11.05
N VAL A 142 -12.35 4.82 -10.51
CA VAL A 142 -12.50 3.57 -11.26
C VAL A 142 -13.94 3.35 -11.72
N MET A 143 -14.92 3.62 -10.84
CA MET A 143 -16.35 3.56 -11.19
C MET A 143 -16.68 4.47 -12.37
N ARG A 144 -16.13 5.69 -12.42
CA ARG A 144 -16.30 6.60 -13.58
C ARG A 144 -15.70 6.01 -14.85
N GLN A 145 -14.51 5.41 -14.77
CA GLN A 145 -13.89 4.75 -15.92
C GLN A 145 -14.72 3.56 -16.44
N LEU A 146 -15.42 2.87 -15.55
CA LEU A 146 -16.34 1.77 -15.86
C LEU A 146 -17.73 2.25 -16.33
N GLY A 147 -17.98 3.57 -16.39
CA GLY A 147 -19.29 4.11 -16.74
C GLY A 147 -20.33 4.04 -15.63
N ARG A 148 -19.95 3.66 -14.41
CA ARG A 148 -20.82 3.59 -13.20
C ARG A 148 -20.96 4.96 -12.55
N ILE A 149 -21.44 5.94 -13.30
CA ILE A 149 -21.41 7.36 -12.92
C ILE A 149 -22.26 7.64 -11.67
N ALA A 150 -23.46 7.07 -11.60
CA ALA A 150 -24.36 7.31 -10.45
C ALA A 150 -23.74 6.80 -9.12
N GLU A 151 -23.06 5.67 -9.15
CA GLU A 151 -22.36 5.11 -8.00
C GLU A 151 -21.16 5.97 -7.59
N ALA A 152 -20.38 6.43 -8.56
CA ALA A 152 -19.27 7.35 -8.33
C ALA A 152 -19.77 8.67 -7.69
N ASP A 153 -20.83 9.25 -8.21
CA ASP A 153 -21.43 10.49 -7.68
C ASP A 153 -21.93 10.32 -6.25
N GLU A 154 -22.47 9.14 -5.89
CA GLU A 154 -22.90 8.85 -4.52
C GLU A 154 -21.72 8.78 -3.55
N VAL A 155 -20.64 8.09 -3.95
CA VAL A 155 -19.40 8.02 -3.15
C VAL A 155 -18.81 9.42 -2.96
N GLU A 156 -18.71 10.21 -4.02
CA GLU A 156 -18.15 11.57 -3.95
C GLU A 156 -18.98 12.51 -3.07
N ARG A 157 -20.33 12.44 -3.12
CA ARG A 157 -21.20 13.21 -2.24
C ARG A 157 -21.00 12.86 -0.76
N ARG A 158 -20.88 11.56 -0.46
CA ARG A 158 -20.59 11.09 0.89
C ARG A 158 -19.23 11.57 1.37
N LEU A 159 -18.19 11.48 0.53
CA LEU A 159 -16.84 11.97 0.85
C LEU A 159 -16.80 13.48 1.10
N ALA A 160 -17.54 14.28 0.32
CA ALA A 160 -17.64 15.72 0.53
C ALA A 160 -18.25 16.03 1.90
N SER A 161 -19.35 15.36 2.28
CA SER A 161 -19.98 15.51 3.60
C SER A 161 -19.05 15.13 4.75
N VAL A 162 -18.27 14.06 4.62
CA VAL A 162 -17.29 13.63 5.64
C VAL A 162 -16.18 14.68 5.79
N LYS A 163 -15.64 15.20 4.69
CA LYS A 163 -14.59 16.23 4.72
C LYS A 163 -15.08 17.53 5.37
N GLU A 164 -16.32 17.95 5.11
CA GLU A 164 -16.93 19.11 5.77
C GLU A 164 -17.09 18.90 7.28
N SER A 165 -17.38 17.69 7.73
CA SER A 165 -17.53 17.38 9.15
C SER A 165 -16.21 17.30 9.92
N LEU A 166 -15.09 17.08 9.23
CA LEU A 166 -13.73 17.00 9.80
C LEU A 166 -12.99 18.34 9.78
N GLY A 167 -13.46 19.31 9.02
CA GLY A 167 -12.91 20.68 8.95
C GLY A 167 -13.55 21.60 9.93
#